data_5be4aac1ce3dddc4d8770d3c183ade60
#
_entry.id   5be4aac1ce3dddc4d8770d3c183ade60
#
_cell.length_a   1.000
_cell.length_b   1.000
_cell.length_c   1.000
_cell.angle_alpha   90.00
_cell.angle_beta   90.00
_cell.angle_gamma   90.00
#
_symmetry.space_group_name_H-M   'P 1'
#
loop_
_entity.id
_entity.type
_entity.pdbx_description
1 polymer ?
#
loop_
_entity_poly.entity_id
_entity_poly.type
_entity_poly.pdbx_seq_one_letter_code
_entity_poly.pdbx_strand_id
1 'polypeptide(L)'
;MNGKMEEISGFLKIFLENQMKRVATFSPREFQDGLSEVKAVLGAARSAQVTAPPQVVQGIRAQFVRFKVDTPEYWGATSAMINYLSPPVPQGLSKCTSVDKVAVQLYKPDGSTGRILSTDTTRDSGCLLDLDEHKTIVGFGCNRCIIKYSGGQLTLSNVEFTDCIYIFAITSVTPCAGKLLAREILTNRTGDIMIPPVE
;
A
#
# COMPACT_ATOMS: atom_id res chain seq x y z
N MET A 1 -28.33 27.29 1.49
CA MET A 1 -28.16 25.86 1.22
C MET A 1 -26.89 25.25 1.83
N ASN A 2 -25.85 26.04 2.15
CA ASN A 2 -24.58 25.52 2.70
C ASN A 2 -24.67 24.90 4.11
N GLY A 3 -25.48 25.45 5.03
CA GLY A 3 -25.52 24.97 6.42
C GLY A 3 -26.01 23.51 6.60
N LYS A 4 -26.96 23.05 5.78
CA LYS A 4 -27.40 21.64 5.84
C LYS A 4 -26.36 20.65 5.35
N MET A 5 -25.53 21.02 4.38
CA MET A 5 -24.42 20.16 3.89
C MET A 5 -23.30 20.06 4.93
N GLU A 6 -23.01 21.14 5.65
CA GLU A 6 -22.02 21.13 6.74
C GLU A 6 -22.46 20.29 7.92
N GLU A 7 -23.75 20.33 8.30
CA GLU A 7 -24.31 19.47 9.34
C GLU A 7 -24.26 17.98 8.98
N ILE A 8 -24.64 17.65 7.73
CA ILE A 8 -24.59 16.25 7.24
C ILE A 8 -23.13 15.74 7.21
N SER A 9 -22.19 16.59 6.78
CA SER A 9 -20.77 16.28 6.75
C SER A 9 -20.21 16.04 8.16
N GLY A 10 -20.60 16.88 9.14
CA GLY A 10 -20.22 16.73 10.54
C GLY A 10 -20.76 15.45 11.16
N PHE A 11 -22.02 15.12 10.91
CA PHE A 11 -22.63 13.89 11.38
C PHE A 11 -21.95 12.63 10.79
N LEU A 12 -21.71 12.63 9.49
CA LEU A 12 -21.02 11.54 8.81
C LEU A 12 -19.60 11.33 9.36
N LYS A 13 -18.89 12.41 9.65
CA LYS A 13 -17.56 12.34 10.26
C LYS A 13 -17.60 11.66 11.63
N ILE A 14 -18.48 12.12 12.53
CA ILE A 14 -18.63 11.54 13.87
C ILE A 14 -19.04 10.07 13.78
N PHE A 15 -19.95 9.74 12.87
CA PHE A 15 -20.38 8.35 12.65
C PHE A 15 -19.21 7.46 12.21
N LEU A 16 -18.43 7.89 11.20
CA LEU A 16 -17.29 7.14 10.70
C LEU A 16 -16.19 6.99 11.75
N GLU A 17 -15.90 8.04 12.53
CA GLU A 17 -14.94 7.97 13.63
C GLU A 17 -15.35 6.94 14.69
N ASN A 18 -16.64 6.87 15.03
CA ASN A 18 -17.16 5.88 15.96
C ASN A 18 -17.08 4.46 15.40
N GLN A 19 -17.40 4.25 14.13
CA GLN A 19 -17.24 2.95 13.46
C GLN A 19 -15.77 2.51 13.44
N MET A 20 -14.84 3.42 13.14
CA MET A 20 -13.41 3.11 13.15
C MET A 20 -12.90 2.73 14.55
N LYS A 21 -13.36 3.42 15.61
CA LYS A 21 -13.06 3.06 17.00
C LYS A 21 -13.57 1.66 17.34
N ARG A 22 -14.78 1.31 16.91
CA ARG A 22 -15.36 -0.03 17.09
C ARG A 22 -14.50 -1.10 16.39
N VAL A 23 -14.13 -0.88 15.14
CA VAL A 23 -13.25 -1.80 14.39
C VAL A 23 -11.90 -1.99 15.07
N ALA A 24 -11.32 -0.94 15.63
CA ALA A 24 -10.03 -1.00 16.32
C ALA A 24 -10.05 -1.90 17.57
N THR A 25 -11.24 -2.13 18.16
CA THR A 25 -11.45 -2.94 19.37
C THR A 25 -12.00 -4.33 19.08
N PHE A 26 -12.24 -4.69 17.83
CA PHE A 26 -12.73 -6.02 17.46
C PHE A 26 -11.83 -7.12 18.01
N SER A 27 -12.47 -8.15 18.55
CA SER A 27 -11.77 -9.42 18.80
C SER A 27 -11.31 -10.02 17.46
N PRO A 28 -10.37 -10.96 17.49
CA PRO A 28 -9.90 -11.64 16.28
C PRO A 28 -11.02 -12.19 15.40
N ARG A 29 -12.01 -12.83 16.01
CA ARG A 29 -13.13 -13.43 15.29
C ARG A 29 -14.06 -12.36 14.69
N GLU A 30 -14.41 -11.35 15.48
CA GLU A 30 -15.23 -10.24 14.99
C GLU A 30 -14.59 -9.49 13.85
N PHE A 31 -13.25 -9.32 13.88
CA PHE A 31 -12.53 -8.68 12.78
C PHE A 31 -12.63 -9.52 11.51
N GLN A 32 -12.44 -10.83 11.61
CA GLN A 32 -12.52 -11.74 10.46
C GLN A 32 -13.94 -11.78 9.89
N ASP A 33 -14.94 -11.87 10.73
CA ASP A 33 -16.35 -11.88 10.32
C ASP A 33 -16.79 -10.52 9.75
N GLY A 34 -16.18 -9.42 10.23
CA GLY A 34 -16.48 -8.03 9.85
C GLY A 34 -15.59 -7.44 8.74
N LEU A 35 -14.76 -8.23 8.03
CA LEU A 35 -13.82 -7.69 7.03
C LEU A 35 -14.48 -6.82 5.95
N SER A 36 -15.67 -7.19 5.51
CA SER A 36 -16.43 -6.40 4.52
C SER A 36 -16.87 -5.05 5.11
N GLU A 37 -17.27 -5.02 6.38
CA GLU A 37 -17.59 -3.79 7.11
C GLU A 37 -16.34 -2.92 7.29
N VAL A 38 -15.22 -3.52 7.68
CA VAL A 38 -13.92 -2.82 7.81
C VAL A 38 -13.55 -2.14 6.49
N LYS A 39 -13.65 -2.86 5.37
CA LYS A 39 -13.41 -2.31 4.03
C LYS A 39 -14.32 -1.11 3.73
N ALA A 40 -15.62 -1.25 4.00
CA ALA A 40 -16.60 -0.19 3.74
C ALA A 40 -16.33 1.06 4.59
N VAL A 41 -16.07 0.89 5.88
CA VAL A 41 -15.77 1.99 6.82
C VAL A 41 -14.50 2.73 6.42
N LEU A 42 -13.42 2.02 6.10
CA LEU A 42 -12.15 2.63 5.67
C LEU A 42 -12.31 3.38 4.33
N GLY A 43 -13.05 2.79 3.37
CA GLY A 43 -13.33 3.43 2.10
C GLY A 43 -14.15 4.71 2.25
N ALA A 44 -15.19 4.68 3.07
CA ALA A 44 -16.02 5.85 3.37
C ALA A 44 -15.24 6.93 4.12
N ALA A 45 -14.43 6.56 5.11
CA ALA A 45 -13.57 7.48 5.85
C ALA A 45 -12.57 8.19 4.93
N ARG A 46 -11.94 7.45 4.00
CA ARG A 46 -11.05 8.04 3.00
C ARG A 46 -11.80 9.02 2.09
N SER A 47 -12.95 8.62 1.55
CA SER A 47 -13.75 9.47 0.65
C SER A 47 -14.24 10.74 1.33
N ALA A 48 -14.57 10.67 2.62
CA ALA A 48 -14.98 11.79 3.44
C ALA A 48 -13.79 12.56 4.06
N GLN A 49 -12.53 12.16 3.77
CA GLN A 49 -11.31 12.74 4.33
C GLN A 49 -11.31 12.77 5.87
N VAL A 50 -11.87 11.74 6.49
CA VAL A 50 -11.90 11.59 7.94
C VAL A 50 -10.55 11.08 8.43
N THR A 51 -9.88 11.85 9.30
CA THR A 51 -8.64 11.44 9.95
C THR A 51 -8.95 10.88 11.33
N ALA A 52 -8.73 9.59 11.51
CA ALA A 52 -8.90 8.95 12.82
C ALA A 52 -7.72 9.21 13.75
N PRO A 53 -7.93 9.20 15.07
CA PRO A 53 -6.85 9.29 16.05
C PRO A 53 -5.80 8.20 15.83
N PRO A 54 -4.49 8.48 16.04
CA PRO A 54 -3.42 7.52 15.80
C PRO A 54 -3.60 6.18 16.51
N GLN A 55 -4.17 6.19 17.71
CA GLN A 55 -4.43 4.97 18.50
C GLN A 55 -5.47 4.07 17.82
N VAL A 56 -6.51 4.66 17.21
CA VAL A 56 -7.53 3.92 16.44
C VAL A 56 -6.91 3.29 15.21
N VAL A 57 -6.11 4.07 14.46
CA VAL A 57 -5.38 3.60 13.28
C VAL A 57 -4.45 2.44 13.64
N GLN A 58 -3.68 2.57 14.73
CA GLN A 58 -2.79 1.50 15.22
C GLN A 58 -3.57 0.26 15.65
N GLY A 59 -4.71 0.43 16.30
CA GLY A 59 -5.59 -0.69 16.68
C GLY A 59 -6.06 -1.48 15.46
N ILE A 60 -6.54 -0.79 14.42
CA ILE A 60 -6.98 -1.44 13.18
C ILE A 60 -5.78 -2.13 12.48
N ARG A 61 -4.63 -1.46 12.35
CA ARG A 61 -3.41 -2.06 11.78
C ARG A 61 -3.00 -3.33 12.52
N ALA A 62 -3.04 -3.32 13.85
CA ALA A 62 -2.69 -4.48 14.66
C ALA A 62 -3.59 -5.70 14.34
N GLN A 63 -4.86 -5.48 14.01
CA GLN A 63 -5.75 -6.55 13.57
C GLN A 63 -5.25 -7.16 12.25
N PHE A 64 -4.92 -6.34 11.24
CA PHE A 64 -4.39 -6.83 9.95
C PHE A 64 -3.08 -7.60 10.11
N VAL A 65 -2.19 -7.15 10.98
CA VAL A 65 -0.90 -7.83 11.23
C VAL A 65 -1.10 -9.19 11.90
N ARG A 66 -2.10 -9.32 12.77
CA ARG A 66 -2.42 -10.57 13.46
C ARG A 66 -3.04 -11.62 12.54
N PHE A 67 -3.84 -11.19 11.56
CA PHE A 67 -4.55 -12.08 10.66
C PHE A 67 -3.75 -12.34 9.40
N LYS A 68 -3.33 -13.59 9.22
CA LYS A 68 -2.65 -14.07 8.01
C LYS A 68 -3.62 -14.92 7.18
N VAL A 69 -4.83 -14.40 6.94
CA VAL A 69 -5.85 -15.10 6.16
C VAL A 69 -5.67 -14.74 4.69
N ASP A 70 -5.86 -15.70 3.79
CA ASP A 70 -5.75 -15.47 2.34
C ASP A 70 -7.13 -15.58 1.69
N THR A 71 -8.04 -14.65 2.08
CA THR A 71 -9.39 -14.55 1.52
C THR A 71 -9.57 -13.25 0.72
N PRO A 72 -10.52 -13.22 -0.23
CA PRO A 72 -10.83 -12.01 -0.99
C PRO A 72 -11.20 -10.82 -0.09
N GLU A 73 -11.95 -11.07 0.97
CA GLU A 73 -12.41 -10.07 1.93
C GLU A 73 -11.22 -9.45 2.68
N TYR A 74 -10.28 -10.28 3.13
CA TYR A 74 -9.07 -9.82 3.80
C TYR A 74 -8.22 -8.92 2.90
N TRP A 75 -7.98 -9.32 1.65
CA TRP A 75 -7.18 -8.52 0.74
C TRP A 75 -7.90 -7.26 0.28
N GLY A 76 -9.22 -7.31 0.13
CA GLY A 76 -10.03 -6.13 -0.12
C GLY A 76 -9.98 -5.10 1.02
N ALA A 77 -10.05 -5.56 2.27
CA ALA A 77 -9.93 -4.72 3.46
C ALA A 77 -8.48 -4.22 3.64
N THR A 78 -7.47 -5.05 3.34
CA THR A 78 -6.04 -4.67 3.33
C THR A 78 -5.78 -3.51 2.36
N SER A 79 -6.29 -3.61 1.12
CA SER A 79 -6.20 -2.51 0.14
C SER A 79 -6.85 -1.22 0.64
N ALA A 80 -8.05 -1.34 1.24
CA ALA A 80 -8.74 -0.19 1.80
C ALA A 80 -7.94 0.46 2.94
N MET A 81 -7.29 -0.34 3.80
CA MET A 81 -6.44 0.17 4.88
C MET A 81 -5.19 0.87 4.35
N ILE A 82 -4.47 0.28 3.40
CA ILE A 82 -3.30 0.92 2.77
C ILE A 82 -3.70 2.24 2.13
N ASN A 83 -4.78 2.24 1.36
CA ASN A 83 -5.29 3.44 0.72
C ASN A 83 -5.76 4.50 1.74
N TYR A 84 -6.34 4.09 2.86
CA TYR A 84 -6.71 5.01 3.94
C TYR A 84 -5.49 5.66 4.60
N LEU A 85 -4.42 4.91 4.81
CA LEU A 85 -3.17 5.41 5.39
C LEU A 85 -2.44 6.39 4.47
N SER A 86 -2.68 6.29 3.16
CA SER A 86 -2.02 7.12 2.17
C SER A 86 -2.69 8.49 2.04
N PRO A 87 -1.91 9.60 2.03
CA PRO A 87 -2.46 10.93 1.78
C PRO A 87 -3.10 11.02 0.39
N PRO A 88 -3.85 12.09 0.10
CA PRO A 88 -4.36 12.36 -1.23
C PRO A 88 -3.24 12.43 -2.26
N VAL A 89 -3.49 11.85 -3.44
CA VAL A 89 -2.50 11.80 -4.52
C VAL A 89 -2.39 13.16 -5.18
N PRO A 90 -1.19 13.76 -5.26
CA PRO A 90 -0.96 14.95 -6.06
C PRO A 90 -1.23 14.69 -7.55
N GLN A 91 -1.77 15.67 -8.24
CA GLN A 91 -1.96 15.61 -9.69
C GLN A 91 -0.68 16.01 -10.44
N GLY A 92 -0.52 15.51 -11.66
CA GLY A 92 0.52 15.97 -12.58
C GLY A 92 1.92 15.42 -12.35
N LEU A 93 2.06 14.30 -11.66
CA LEU A 93 3.36 13.65 -11.48
C LEU A 93 3.83 12.94 -12.75
N SER A 94 5.12 13.10 -13.05
CA SER A 94 5.79 12.33 -14.09
C SER A 94 6.00 10.88 -13.65
N LYS A 95 6.12 9.95 -14.60
CA LYS A 95 6.53 8.58 -14.30
C LYS A 95 7.99 8.54 -13.83
N CYS A 96 8.31 7.56 -12.96
CA CYS A 96 9.69 7.28 -12.61
C CYS A 96 10.44 6.73 -13.83
N THR A 97 11.65 7.20 -14.07
CA THR A 97 12.42 6.87 -15.29
C THR A 97 13.66 6.01 -15.04
N SER A 98 14.13 5.97 -13.78
CA SER A 98 15.34 5.22 -13.46
C SER A 98 15.07 3.72 -13.29
N VAL A 99 13.83 3.31 -13.03
CA VAL A 99 13.45 1.91 -12.91
C VAL A 99 13.75 1.12 -14.20
N ASP A 100 13.53 1.71 -15.37
CA ASP A 100 13.78 1.06 -16.65
C ASP A 100 15.26 0.86 -16.94
N LYS A 101 16.14 1.70 -16.40
CA LYS A 101 17.59 1.60 -16.56
C LYS A 101 18.19 0.39 -15.85
N VAL A 102 17.59 0.00 -14.74
CA VAL A 102 18.03 -1.17 -13.97
C VAL A 102 17.61 -2.47 -14.65
N ALA A 103 16.42 -2.51 -15.24
CA ALA A 103 15.92 -3.68 -15.97
C ALA A 103 16.82 -4.04 -17.19
N VAL A 104 17.39 -3.05 -17.86
CA VAL A 104 18.29 -3.25 -19.01
C VAL A 104 19.62 -3.91 -18.62
N GLN A 105 20.09 -3.73 -17.38
CA GLN A 105 21.33 -4.35 -16.91
C GLN A 105 21.18 -5.84 -16.57
N LEU A 106 19.95 -6.36 -16.46
CA LEU A 106 19.66 -7.75 -16.13
C LEU A 106 19.83 -8.73 -17.31
N TYR A 107 19.90 -8.25 -18.55
CA TYR A 107 20.06 -9.07 -19.73
C TYR A 107 21.44 -8.87 -20.35
N LYS A 108 22.33 -9.86 -20.20
CA LYS A 108 23.54 -9.91 -21.02
C LYS A 108 23.16 -10.24 -22.47
N PRO A 109 23.91 -9.71 -23.47
CA PRO A 109 23.66 -9.99 -24.89
C PRO A 109 23.78 -11.47 -25.27
N ASP A 110 24.41 -12.30 -24.42
CA ASP A 110 24.63 -13.73 -24.64
C ASP A 110 23.51 -14.63 -24.12
N GLY A 111 22.42 -14.05 -23.61
CA GLY A 111 21.30 -14.80 -23.09
C GLY A 111 21.54 -15.48 -21.72
N SER A 112 22.73 -15.30 -21.13
CA SER A 112 23.01 -15.80 -19.79
C SER A 112 22.39 -14.90 -18.73
N THR A 113 21.63 -15.47 -17.82
CA THR A 113 21.15 -14.80 -16.61
C THR A 113 22.34 -14.59 -15.68
N GLY A 114 23.06 -13.50 -15.87
CA GLY A 114 24.10 -13.09 -14.95
C GLY A 114 23.45 -12.60 -13.66
N ARG A 115 23.83 -13.14 -12.51
CA ARG A 115 23.59 -12.51 -11.22
C ARG A 115 24.24 -11.12 -11.27
N ILE A 116 23.44 -10.07 -11.42
CA ILE A 116 23.94 -8.72 -11.23
C ILE A 116 23.80 -8.42 -9.74
N LEU A 117 24.90 -8.57 -9.04
CA LEU A 117 25.12 -7.88 -7.77
C LEU A 117 25.44 -6.42 -8.09
N SER A 118 24.45 -5.65 -8.56
CA SER A 118 24.60 -4.21 -8.58
C SER A 118 24.43 -3.73 -7.15
N THR A 119 25.53 -3.31 -6.54
CA THR A 119 25.52 -2.59 -5.25
C THR A 119 25.00 -1.16 -5.42
N ASP A 120 24.91 -0.69 -6.65
CA ASP A 120 24.42 0.65 -6.95
C ASP A 120 22.90 0.62 -7.12
N THR A 121 22.19 1.17 -6.15
CA THR A 121 20.77 1.45 -6.27
C THR A 121 20.55 2.73 -7.06
N THR A 122 19.79 2.65 -8.16
CA THR A 122 19.28 3.87 -8.80
C THR A 122 18.14 4.44 -7.96
N ARG A 123 18.05 5.76 -7.88
CA ARG A 123 17.03 6.43 -7.05
C ARG A 123 16.24 7.43 -7.86
N ASP A 124 14.93 7.40 -7.69
CA ASP A 124 14.01 8.43 -8.17
C ASP A 124 13.32 9.13 -6.98
N SER A 125 12.76 10.31 -7.22
CA SER A 125 12.01 11.03 -6.20
C SER A 125 10.84 11.80 -6.80
N GLY A 126 9.72 11.87 -6.06
CA GLY A 126 8.58 12.69 -6.42
C GLY A 126 7.90 12.28 -7.73
N CYS A 127 7.92 11.00 -8.09
CA CYS A 127 7.36 10.46 -9.33
C CYS A 127 6.31 9.38 -9.09
N LEU A 128 5.60 8.98 -10.13
CA LEU A 128 4.68 7.85 -10.12
C LEU A 128 5.39 6.58 -10.60
N LEU A 129 5.44 5.57 -9.73
CA LEU A 129 5.88 4.21 -10.04
C LEU A 129 4.65 3.30 -10.11
N ASP A 130 4.28 2.84 -11.30
CA ASP A 130 3.25 1.84 -11.50
C ASP A 130 3.89 0.45 -11.54
N LEU A 131 3.74 -0.32 -10.46
CA LEU A 131 4.36 -1.65 -10.34
C LEU A 131 3.77 -2.66 -11.32
N ASP A 132 2.58 -2.43 -11.86
CA ASP A 132 1.96 -3.33 -12.86
C ASP A 132 2.63 -3.18 -14.24
N GLU A 133 3.30 -2.05 -14.52
CA GLU A 133 4.09 -1.85 -15.75
C GLU A 133 5.43 -2.60 -15.69
N HIS A 134 5.89 -2.99 -14.48
CA HIS A 134 7.20 -3.60 -14.26
C HIS A 134 7.06 -4.98 -13.63
N LYS A 135 7.43 -6.04 -14.34
CA LYS A 135 7.38 -7.42 -13.81
C LYS A 135 8.47 -7.70 -12.78
N THR A 136 9.59 -7.00 -12.91
CA THR A 136 10.78 -7.18 -12.06
C THR A 136 11.44 -5.85 -11.80
N ILE A 137 11.65 -5.52 -10.52
CA ILE A 137 12.38 -4.32 -10.09
C ILE A 137 13.49 -4.75 -9.14
N VAL A 138 14.71 -4.39 -9.47
CA VAL A 138 15.93 -4.78 -8.71
C VAL A 138 16.83 -3.56 -8.53
N GLY A 139 17.39 -3.37 -7.34
CA GLY A 139 18.34 -2.29 -7.07
C GLY A 139 17.76 -0.89 -7.27
N PHE A 140 16.53 -0.66 -6.83
CA PHE A 140 15.83 0.60 -7.06
C PHE A 140 15.35 1.23 -5.74
N GLY A 141 15.59 2.54 -5.60
CA GLY A 141 15.09 3.35 -4.51
C GLY A 141 14.11 4.41 -4.98
N CYS A 142 13.09 4.68 -4.20
CA CYS A 142 12.14 5.75 -4.47
C CYS A 142 11.82 6.54 -3.19
N ASN A 143 11.98 7.86 -3.27
CA ASN A 143 11.71 8.76 -2.16
C ASN A 143 10.53 9.68 -2.50
N ARG A 144 9.53 9.78 -1.65
CA ARG A 144 8.31 10.58 -1.83
C ARG A 144 7.57 10.28 -3.14
N CYS A 145 7.65 9.04 -3.60
CA CYS A 145 6.97 8.60 -4.81
C CYS A 145 5.54 8.16 -4.53
N ILE A 146 4.73 8.08 -5.59
CA ILE A 146 3.47 7.36 -5.55
C ILE A 146 3.72 5.97 -6.10
N ILE A 147 3.49 4.96 -5.28
CA ILE A 147 3.61 3.55 -5.63
C ILE A 147 2.21 3.00 -5.90
N LYS A 148 1.92 2.69 -7.16
CA LYS A 148 0.66 2.10 -7.58
C LYS A 148 0.84 0.61 -7.86
N TYR A 149 -0.10 -0.23 -7.41
CA TYR A 149 -0.11 -1.65 -7.67
C TYR A 149 -1.54 -2.20 -7.68
N SER A 150 -1.91 -2.89 -8.76
CA SER A 150 -3.27 -3.44 -8.95
C SER A 150 -3.29 -4.98 -8.93
N GLY A 151 -2.19 -5.61 -8.52
CA GLY A 151 -2.14 -7.06 -8.29
C GLY A 151 -1.53 -7.88 -9.43
N GLY A 152 -0.82 -7.23 -10.37
CA GLY A 152 -0.10 -7.90 -11.45
C GLY A 152 1.09 -8.74 -10.97
N GLN A 153 1.75 -9.42 -11.91
CA GLN A 153 2.96 -10.16 -11.63
C GLN A 153 4.09 -9.21 -11.22
N LEU A 154 4.72 -9.49 -10.07
CA LEU A 154 5.74 -8.60 -9.49
C LEU A 154 6.86 -9.42 -8.85
N THR A 155 8.09 -9.00 -9.10
CA THR A 155 9.29 -9.45 -8.37
C THR A 155 10.05 -8.21 -7.91
N LEU A 156 10.34 -8.15 -6.61
CA LEU A 156 11.10 -7.06 -6.00
C LEU A 156 12.35 -7.63 -5.35
N SER A 157 13.51 -7.00 -5.56
CA SER A 157 14.77 -7.40 -4.94
C SER A 157 15.68 -6.18 -4.75
N ASN A 158 16.21 -5.98 -3.56
CA ASN A 158 17.02 -4.81 -3.21
C ASN A 158 16.31 -3.49 -3.56
N VAL A 159 15.08 -3.32 -3.03
CA VAL A 159 14.23 -2.15 -3.31
C VAL A 159 13.96 -1.38 -2.02
N GLU A 160 14.03 -0.06 -2.10
CA GLU A 160 13.78 0.85 -0.98
C GLU A 160 12.71 1.89 -1.34
N PHE A 161 11.64 1.97 -0.54
CA PHE A 161 10.61 3.00 -0.65
C PHE A 161 10.59 3.83 0.63
N THR A 162 10.89 5.13 0.50
CA THR A 162 10.98 6.08 1.62
C THR A 162 9.93 7.18 1.48
N ASP A 163 9.15 7.47 2.50
CA ASP A 163 8.09 8.50 2.51
C ASP A 163 7.10 8.39 1.35
N CYS A 164 6.83 7.17 0.87
CA CYS A 164 6.00 6.95 -0.31
C CYS A 164 4.50 6.90 0.01
N ILE A 165 3.71 7.27 -0.99
CA ILE A 165 2.25 7.15 -1.01
C ILE A 165 1.90 5.86 -1.73
N TYR A 166 0.99 5.06 -1.17
CA TYR A 166 0.62 3.76 -1.72
C TYR A 166 -0.82 3.74 -2.21
N ILE A 167 -1.03 3.29 -3.46
CA ILE A 167 -2.35 3.06 -4.07
C ILE A 167 -2.42 1.59 -4.46
N PHE A 168 -3.13 0.82 -3.66
CA PHE A 168 -3.17 -0.63 -3.82
C PHE A 168 -4.58 -1.16 -4.09
N ALA A 169 -4.68 -2.08 -5.05
CA ALA A 169 -5.89 -2.81 -5.39
C ALA A 169 -5.57 -4.31 -5.49
N ILE A 170 -5.21 -4.93 -4.36
CA ILE A 170 -4.83 -6.34 -4.27
C ILE A 170 -6.02 -7.25 -3.99
N THR A 171 -5.91 -8.49 -4.42
CA THR A 171 -6.93 -9.53 -4.29
C THR A 171 -6.31 -10.85 -3.79
N SER A 172 -7.14 -11.86 -3.56
CA SER A 172 -6.66 -13.20 -3.18
C SER A 172 -5.80 -13.87 -4.27
N VAL A 173 -6.00 -13.52 -5.54
CA VAL A 173 -5.19 -14.05 -6.67
C VAL A 173 -3.91 -13.26 -6.93
N THR A 174 -3.70 -12.14 -6.23
CA THR A 174 -2.46 -11.37 -6.32
C THR A 174 -1.24 -12.24 -5.97
N PRO A 175 -0.13 -12.18 -6.74
CA PRO A 175 1.08 -12.94 -6.45
C PRO A 175 1.66 -12.65 -5.05
N CYS A 176 2.41 -13.63 -4.53
CA CYS A 176 2.99 -13.55 -3.18
C CYS A 176 3.80 -12.27 -2.94
N ALA A 177 4.58 -11.80 -3.91
CA ALA A 177 5.39 -10.59 -3.77
C ALA A 177 4.55 -9.34 -3.50
N GLY A 178 3.42 -9.19 -4.20
CA GLY A 178 2.48 -8.08 -3.96
C GLY A 178 1.79 -8.17 -2.60
N LYS A 179 1.44 -9.38 -2.17
CA LYS A 179 0.89 -9.64 -0.83
C LYS A 179 1.90 -9.37 0.27
N LEU A 180 3.17 -9.75 0.07
CA LEU A 180 4.26 -9.44 1.00
C LEU A 180 4.49 -7.94 1.12
N LEU A 181 4.58 -7.23 0.00
CA LEU A 181 4.71 -5.77 -0.01
C LEU A 181 3.56 -5.10 0.76
N ALA A 182 2.33 -5.53 0.55
CA ALA A 182 1.17 -5.00 1.28
C ALA A 182 1.27 -5.24 2.79
N ARG A 183 1.78 -6.39 3.21
CA ARG A 183 2.02 -6.68 4.63
C ARG A 183 3.14 -5.82 5.21
N GLU A 184 4.23 -5.61 4.48
CA GLU A 184 5.32 -4.72 4.90
C GLU A 184 4.81 -3.29 5.11
N ILE A 185 3.99 -2.75 4.20
CA ILE A 185 3.37 -1.43 4.34
C ILE A 185 2.51 -1.35 5.62
N LEU A 186 1.76 -2.41 5.94
CA LEU A 186 0.94 -2.43 7.16
C LEU A 186 1.76 -2.65 8.43
N THR A 187 2.87 -3.36 8.36
CA THR A 187 3.71 -3.66 9.53
C THR A 187 4.64 -2.50 9.86
N ASN A 188 5.17 -1.84 8.85
CA ASN A 188 6.15 -0.77 9.02
C ASN A 188 5.47 0.52 9.48
N ARG A 189 5.91 1.06 10.63
CA ARG A 189 5.36 2.28 11.24
C ARG A 189 5.99 3.56 10.72
N THR A 190 7.21 3.47 10.17
CA THR A 190 7.98 4.62 9.69
C THR A 190 7.64 5.00 8.25
N GLY A 191 6.94 4.13 7.52
CA GLY A 191 6.64 4.34 6.10
C GLY A 191 7.78 3.95 5.15
N ASP A 192 8.94 3.56 5.68
CA ASP A 192 10.09 3.12 4.89
C ASP A 192 10.03 1.62 4.67
N ILE A 193 9.93 1.20 3.44
CA ILE A 193 9.89 -0.21 3.05
C ILE A 193 11.24 -0.59 2.46
N MET A 194 11.84 -1.62 3.02
CA MET A 194 13.10 -2.19 2.54
C MET A 194 12.90 -3.65 2.16
N ILE A 195 13.10 -3.98 0.91
CA ILE A 195 13.04 -5.35 0.40
C ILE A 195 14.47 -5.79 0.11
N PRO A 196 15.01 -6.76 0.86
CA PRO A 196 16.38 -7.21 0.69
C PRO A 196 16.60 -7.89 -0.68
N PRO A 197 17.85 -8.04 -1.11
CA PRO A 197 18.17 -8.84 -2.28
C PRO A 197 17.70 -10.29 -2.08
N VAL A 198 17.19 -10.89 -3.15
CA VAL A 198 16.89 -12.32 -3.18
C VAL A 198 18.20 -13.06 -3.45
N GLU A 199 18.58 -13.97 -2.54
CA GLU A 199 19.76 -14.83 -2.67
C GLU A 199 19.62 -15.87 -3.80
#